data_e7e02b03bee7ad5d4879eb98b9c1de4f
#
_entry.id   e7e02b03bee7ad5d4879eb98b9c1de4f
#
_cell.length_a   1.000
_cell.length_b   1.000
_cell.length_c   1.000
_cell.angle_alpha   90.00
_cell.angle_beta   90.00
_cell.angle_gamma   90.00
#
_symmetry.space_group_name_H-M   'P 1'
#
loop_
_entity.id
_entity.type
_entity.pdbx_description
1 polymer ?
#
loop_
_entity_poly.entity_id
_entity_poly.type
_entity_poly.pdbx_seq_one_letter_code
_entity_poly.pdbx_strand_id
1 'polypeptide(L)'
;MIARPVTVAGLVLLLADVAGAQPPSLQGVLAGAHRCLKRADSQACELTLDQAEVLQQRAASREAYPCQTLLLGLQADLILQQLGSGRSDRAVADLGPIQRGCAGL
;
A
#
# COMPACT_ATOMS: atom_id res chain seq x y z
N MET A 1 -24.51 31.78 -20.07
CA MET A 1 -25.53 31.36 -19.13
C MET A 1 -25.69 29.85 -19.01
N ILE A 2 -25.78 29.16 -20.11
CA ILE A 2 -26.03 27.73 -20.11
C ILE A 2 -24.81 26.94 -19.64
N ALA A 3 -23.60 27.51 -19.78
CA ALA A 3 -22.37 26.83 -19.41
C ALA A 3 -22.18 26.63 -17.89
N ARG A 4 -22.85 27.42 -17.07
CA ARG A 4 -22.69 27.38 -15.63
C ARG A 4 -23.05 26.03 -15.00
N PRO A 5 -24.18 25.41 -15.32
CA PRO A 5 -24.52 24.12 -14.71
C PRO A 5 -23.50 23.03 -15.06
N VAL A 6 -22.96 23.07 -16.27
CA VAL A 6 -21.96 22.10 -16.70
C VAL A 6 -20.67 22.24 -15.91
N THR A 7 -20.25 23.47 -15.65
CA THR A 7 -19.04 23.74 -14.85
C THR A 7 -19.18 23.20 -13.43
N VAL A 8 -20.33 23.41 -12.80
CA VAL A 8 -20.58 22.92 -11.44
C VAL A 8 -20.56 21.39 -11.41
N ALA A 9 -21.15 20.75 -12.39
CA ALA A 9 -21.16 19.28 -12.47
C ALA A 9 -19.74 18.74 -12.60
N GLY A 10 -18.89 19.36 -13.42
CA GLY A 10 -17.50 18.96 -13.55
C GLY A 10 -16.72 19.09 -12.26
N LEU A 11 -16.95 20.16 -11.51
CA LEU A 11 -16.31 20.38 -10.23
C LEU A 11 -16.70 19.30 -9.20
N VAL A 12 -17.97 18.94 -9.16
CA VAL A 12 -18.46 17.91 -8.25
C VAL A 12 -17.81 16.55 -8.55
N LEU A 13 -17.64 16.20 -9.81
CA LEU A 13 -16.99 14.97 -10.19
C LEU A 13 -15.52 14.92 -9.73
N LEU A 14 -14.78 16.03 -9.87
CA LEU A 14 -13.40 16.12 -9.41
C LEU A 14 -13.31 15.94 -7.90
N LEU A 15 -14.21 16.57 -7.15
CA LEU A 15 -14.24 16.43 -5.70
C LEU A 15 -14.57 14.99 -5.28
N ALA A 16 -15.46 14.31 -6.01
CA ALA A 16 -15.80 12.93 -5.72
C ALA A 16 -14.57 12.01 -5.91
N ASP A 17 -13.78 12.23 -6.95
CA ASP A 17 -12.56 11.45 -7.19
C ASP A 17 -11.56 11.63 -6.05
N VAL A 18 -11.35 12.87 -5.61
CA VAL A 18 -10.46 13.18 -4.49
C VAL A 18 -10.99 12.56 -3.19
N ALA A 19 -12.29 12.66 -2.95
CA ALA A 19 -12.90 12.11 -1.74
C ALA A 19 -12.83 10.58 -1.70
N GLY A 20 -12.77 9.91 -2.87
CA GLY A 20 -12.62 8.46 -2.96
C GLY A 20 -11.22 7.96 -2.67
N ALA A 21 -10.21 8.85 -2.70
CA ALA A 21 -8.84 8.47 -2.41
C ALA A 21 -8.66 8.25 -0.90
N GLN A 22 -8.33 7.03 -0.51
CA GLN A 22 -8.13 6.67 0.89
C GLN A 22 -6.65 6.58 1.22
N PRO A 23 -6.21 7.06 2.39
CA PRO A 23 -4.82 6.84 2.80
C PRO A 23 -4.55 5.35 2.99
N PRO A 24 -3.33 4.89 2.72
CA PRO A 24 -2.98 3.50 2.94
C PRO A 24 -3.16 3.10 4.39
N SER A 25 -3.68 1.89 4.61
CA SER A 25 -3.81 1.30 5.93
C SER A 25 -2.93 0.06 6.03
N LEU A 26 -2.54 -0.30 7.24
CA LEU A 26 -1.76 -1.52 7.46
C LEU A 26 -2.51 -2.74 6.93
N GLN A 27 -3.81 -2.85 7.23
CA GLN A 27 -4.61 -3.99 6.77
C GLN A 27 -4.70 -4.05 5.24
N GLY A 28 -4.85 -2.92 4.59
CA GLY A 28 -4.87 -2.84 3.13
C GLY A 28 -3.55 -3.27 2.52
N VAL A 29 -2.44 -2.85 3.10
CA VAL A 29 -1.10 -3.25 2.65
C VAL A 29 -0.89 -4.75 2.83
N LEU A 30 -1.28 -5.31 3.98
CA LEU A 30 -1.12 -6.74 4.23
C LEU A 30 -1.97 -7.57 3.26
N ALA A 31 -3.21 -7.16 3.00
CA ALA A 31 -4.07 -7.84 2.03
C ALA A 31 -3.51 -7.77 0.61
N GLY A 32 -3.03 -6.61 0.19
CA GLY A 32 -2.40 -6.44 -1.12
C GLY A 32 -1.11 -7.24 -1.26
N ALA A 33 -0.30 -7.27 -0.21
CA ALA A 33 0.92 -8.06 -0.18
C ALA A 33 0.61 -9.55 -0.34
N HIS A 34 -0.42 -10.02 0.34
CA HIS A 34 -0.85 -11.41 0.22
C HIS A 34 -1.22 -11.77 -1.22
N ARG A 35 -2.00 -10.90 -1.90
CA ARG A 35 -2.35 -11.12 -3.30
C ARG A 35 -1.14 -11.08 -4.21
N CYS A 36 -0.22 -10.15 -3.98
CA CYS A 36 1.01 -10.07 -4.75
C CYS A 36 1.84 -11.35 -4.60
N LEU A 37 2.07 -11.78 -3.37
CA LEU A 37 2.99 -12.88 -3.07
C LEU A 37 2.38 -14.24 -3.37
N LYS A 38 1.09 -14.43 -3.12
CA LYS A 38 0.41 -15.71 -3.34
C LYS A 38 -0.04 -15.91 -4.77
N ARG A 39 -0.54 -14.84 -5.42
CA ARG A 39 -1.16 -14.94 -6.74
C ARG A 39 -0.32 -14.35 -7.86
N ALA A 40 0.83 -13.78 -7.54
CA ALA A 40 1.68 -13.08 -8.50
C ALA A 40 0.90 -12.01 -9.28
N ASP A 41 -0.05 -11.35 -8.63
CA ASP A 41 -0.85 -10.30 -9.23
C ASP A 41 0.00 -9.02 -9.33
N SER A 42 0.42 -8.68 -10.55
CA SER A 42 1.34 -7.56 -10.75
C SER A 42 0.74 -6.21 -10.38
N GLN A 43 -0.56 -6.02 -10.58
CA GLN A 43 -1.21 -4.78 -10.15
C GLN A 43 -1.23 -4.67 -8.63
N ALA A 44 -1.50 -5.77 -7.94
CA ALA A 44 -1.44 -5.80 -6.48
C ALA A 44 -0.01 -5.53 -6.00
N CYS A 45 0.99 -6.08 -6.68
CA CYS A 45 2.39 -5.85 -6.33
C CYS A 45 2.76 -4.37 -6.42
N GLU A 46 2.43 -3.72 -7.55
CA GLU A 46 2.76 -2.32 -7.77
C GLU A 46 2.05 -1.41 -6.77
N LEU A 47 0.73 -1.60 -6.62
CA LEU A 47 -0.05 -0.77 -5.71
C LEU A 47 0.40 -0.95 -4.27
N THR A 48 0.64 -2.19 -3.85
CA THR A 48 1.05 -2.47 -2.48
C THR A 48 2.44 -1.92 -2.20
N LEU A 49 3.35 -1.97 -3.17
CA LEU A 49 4.69 -1.39 -3.01
C LEU A 49 4.59 0.10 -2.70
N ASP A 50 3.78 0.84 -3.47
CA ASP A 50 3.59 2.26 -3.23
C ASP A 50 2.97 2.55 -1.87
N GLN A 51 1.96 1.77 -1.48
CA GLN A 51 1.30 1.92 -0.19
C GLN A 51 2.24 1.58 0.98
N ALA A 52 3.03 0.53 0.83
CA ALA A 52 4.01 0.14 1.84
C ALA A 52 5.06 1.23 2.06
N GLU A 53 5.47 1.91 0.99
CA GLU A 53 6.39 3.03 1.09
C GLU A 53 5.79 4.17 1.92
N VAL A 54 4.51 4.50 1.70
CA VAL A 54 3.83 5.54 2.49
C VAL A 54 3.79 5.15 3.98
N LEU A 55 3.45 3.90 4.28
CA LEU A 55 3.43 3.43 5.67
C LEU A 55 4.83 3.43 6.29
N GLN A 56 5.84 3.06 5.52
CA GLN A 56 7.22 3.06 5.99
C GLN A 56 7.67 4.48 6.36
N GLN A 57 7.35 5.47 5.54
CA GLN A 57 7.66 6.86 5.83
C GLN A 57 6.90 7.35 7.06
N ARG A 58 5.65 6.92 7.23
CA ARG A 58 4.86 7.25 8.42
C ARG A 58 5.49 6.65 9.67
N ALA A 59 5.94 5.40 9.60
CA ALA A 59 6.64 4.76 10.71
C ALA A 59 7.90 5.52 11.07
N ALA A 60 8.68 5.94 10.07
CA ALA A 60 9.89 6.73 10.29
C ALA A 60 9.59 8.06 10.98
N SER A 61 8.54 8.77 10.55
CA SER A 61 8.17 10.07 11.14
C SER A 61 7.69 9.95 12.58
N ARG A 62 7.19 8.77 12.96
CA ARG A 62 6.77 8.48 14.34
C ARG A 62 7.87 7.80 15.15
N GLU A 63 9.07 7.67 14.60
CA GLU A 63 10.20 6.98 15.22
C GLU A 63 9.88 5.53 15.57
N ALA A 64 8.95 4.92 14.84
CA ALA A 64 8.60 3.50 14.98
C ALA A 64 9.56 2.65 14.13
N TYR A 65 10.83 2.64 14.51
CA TYR A 65 11.90 2.04 13.70
C TYR A 65 11.77 0.54 13.50
N PRO A 66 11.33 -0.26 14.49
CA PRO A 66 11.07 -1.68 14.20
C PRO A 66 10.03 -1.88 13.10
N CYS A 67 8.95 -1.12 13.12
CA CYS A 67 7.94 -1.16 12.07
C CYS A 67 8.52 -0.68 10.73
N GLN A 68 9.28 0.40 10.73
CA GLN A 68 9.93 0.90 9.53
C GLN A 68 10.78 -0.17 8.87
N THR A 69 11.60 -0.87 9.64
CA THR A 69 12.48 -1.93 9.14
C THR A 69 11.67 -3.08 8.54
N LEU A 70 10.57 -3.47 9.19
CA LEU A 70 9.70 -4.53 8.69
C LEU A 70 9.06 -4.14 7.35
N LEU A 71 8.62 -2.90 7.23
CA LEU A 71 8.02 -2.41 5.98
C LEU A 71 9.04 -2.26 4.86
N LEU A 72 10.29 -1.92 5.17
CA LEU A 72 11.36 -1.92 4.18
C LEU A 72 11.62 -3.33 3.67
N GLY A 73 11.64 -4.32 4.56
CA GLY A 73 11.75 -5.72 4.18
C GLY A 73 10.61 -6.17 3.27
N LEU A 74 9.38 -5.75 3.58
CA LEU A 74 8.23 -6.05 2.73
C LEU A 74 8.39 -5.46 1.33
N GLN A 75 8.83 -4.22 1.23
CA GLN A 75 9.07 -3.60 -0.07
C GLN A 75 10.08 -4.38 -0.90
N ALA A 76 11.15 -4.84 -0.26
CA ALA A 76 12.15 -5.68 -0.93
C ALA A 76 11.52 -6.99 -1.43
N ASP A 77 10.69 -7.63 -0.62
CA ASP A 77 10.02 -8.87 -1.00
C ASP A 77 9.08 -8.67 -2.20
N LEU A 78 8.33 -7.56 -2.20
CA LEU A 78 7.43 -7.25 -3.31
C LEU A 78 8.20 -7.00 -4.61
N ILE A 79 9.32 -6.29 -4.54
CA ILE A 79 10.18 -6.04 -5.69
C ILE A 79 10.74 -7.36 -6.23
N LEU A 80 11.25 -8.21 -5.35
CA LEU A 80 11.78 -9.51 -5.75
C LEU A 80 10.71 -10.38 -6.39
N GLN A 81 9.47 -10.32 -5.90
CA GLN A 81 8.35 -11.05 -6.50
C GLN A 81 8.10 -10.58 -7.93
N GLN A 82 8.13 -9.27 -8.17
CA GLN A 82 7.96 -8.70 -9.51
C GLN A 82 9.08 -9.11 -10.46
N LEU A 83 10.29 -9.30 -9.94
CA LEU A 83 11.43 -9.73 -10.71
C LEU A 83 11.48 -11.26 -10.92
N GLY A 84 10.55 -11.99 -10.32
CA GLY A 84 10.49 -13.44 -10.43
C GLY A 84 11.57 -14.18 -9.64
N SER A 85 12.23 -13.50 -8.71
CA SER A 85 13.34 -14.08 -7.92
C SER A 85 13.05 -14.16 -6.42
N GLY A 86 11.82 -13.81 -6.00
CA GLY A 86 11.47 -13.81 -4.60
C GLY A 86 11.13 -15.20 -4.06
N ARG A 87 11.16 -15.32 -2.73
CA ARG A 87 10.67 -16.50 -2.00
C ARG A 87 9.31 -16.17 -1.42
N SER A 88 8.27 -16.38 -2.20
CA SER A 88 6.92 -15.95 -1.85
C SER A 88 6.37 -16.60 -0.59
N ASP A 89 6.68 -17.89 -0.36
CA ASP A 89 6.24 -18.60 0.84
C ASP A 89 6.83 -17.97 2.11
N ARG A 90 8.11 -17.62 2.08
CA ARG A 90 8.80 -16.98 3.19
C ARG A 90 8.29 -15.56 3.40
N ALA A 91 8.11 -14.82 2.32
CA ALA A 91 7.60 -13.45 2.38
C ALA A 91 6.18 -13.40 2.96
N VAL A 92 5.33 -14.37 2.60
CA VAL A 92 3.99 -14.48 3.19
C VAL A 92 4.07 -14.75 4.69
N ALA A 93 4.99 -15.60 5.12
CA ALA A 93 5.18 -15.87 6.55
C ALA A 93 5.61 -14.62 7.33
N ASP A 94 6.33 -13.70 6.68
CA ASP A 94 6.81 -12.48 7.31
C ASP A 94 5.70 -11.44 7.50
N LEU A 95 4.51 -11.62 6.92
CA LEU A 95 3.41 -10.69 7.08
C LEU A 95 2.87 -10.65 8.52
N GLY A 96 2.92 -11.78 9.23
CA GLY A 96 2.53 -11.83 10.64
C GLY A 96 3.36 -10.91 11.53
N PRO A 97 4.70 -11.00 11.48
CA PRO A 97 5.57 -10.06 12.20
C PRO A 97 5.30 -8.60 11.86
N ILE A 98 5.01 -8.27 10.59
CA ILE A 98 4.67 -6.90 10.20
C ILE A 98 3.38 -6.46 10.88
N GLN A 99 2.37 -7.31 10.90
CA GLN A 99 1.10 -6.99 11.56
C GLN A 99 1.31 -6.68 13.04
N ARG A 100 2.13 -7.46 13.71
CA ARG A 100 2.41 -7.24 15.13
C ARG A 100 3.32 -6.05 15.38
N GLY A 101 4.38 -5.91 14.57
CA GLY A 101 5.37 -4.86 14.75
C GLY A 101 4.90 -3.48 14.33
N CYS A 102 3.88 -3.41 13.49
CA CYS A 102 3.32 -2.16 12.99
C CYS A 102 1.93 -1.87 13.55
N ALA A 103 1.49 -2.61 14.56
CA ALA A 103 0.17 -2.38 15.16
C ALA A 103 0.05 -0.93 15.65
N GLY A 104 -1.08 -0.30 15.35
CA GLY A 104 -1.31 1.09 15.71
C GLY A 104 -0.79 2.11 14.70
N LEU A 105 -0.16 1.65 13.64
CA LEU A 105 0.25 2.54 12.55
C LEU A 105 -0.94 2.85 11.62
#